data_f68e02f5173d50cb403d94215a1f24d7
#
_entry.id   f68e02f5173d50cb403d94215a1f24d7
#
_cell.length_a   1.000
_cell.length_b   1.000
_cell.length_c   1.000
_cell.angle_alpha   90.00
_cell.angle_beta   90.00
_cell.angle_gamma   90.00
#
_symmetry.space_group_name_H-M   'P 1'
#
loop_
_entity.id
_entity.type
_entity.pdbx_description
1 polymer ?
#
loop_
_entity_poly.entity_id
_entity_poly.type
_entity_poly.pdbx_seq_one_letter_code
_entity_poly.pdbx_strand_id
1 'polypeptide(L)'
;MEKLVDDGLANAIGLSSFNITQIQRILSEARIPPANLQIELHAYFQQQQLINFCNKHNISITCFSPLGSPDIGQFFSMFGESVVVPKILENPVVRDIATKHNKTSAQVLLRFSLQKGLAVIPKSLTPTRIRENINVFDFTLDECDMKNLNGLDKSPAGRLFDLFVSKGAKKHPEYPF
;
A
#
# COMPACT_ATOMS: atom_id res chain seq x y z
N MET A 1 22.21 8.51 -1.84
CA MET A 1 20.89 9.15 -2.10
C MET A 1 20.94 10.64 -1.83
N GLU A 2 21.40 11.11 -0.66
CA GLU A 2 21.47 12.55 -0.33
C GLU A 2 22.21 13.39 -1.35
N LYS A 3 23.35 12.88 -1.89
CA LYS A 3 24.08 13.57 -2.95
C LYS A 3 23.22 13.91 -4.19
N LEU A 4 22.18 13.12 -4.50
CA LEU A 4 21.27 13.43 -5.61
C LEU A 4 20.42 14.68 -5.33
N VAL A 5 20.13 14.93 -4.05
CA VAL A 5 19.44 16.16 -3.62
C VAL A 5 20.40 17.34 -3.69
N ASP A 6 21.63 17.17 -3.18
CA ASP A 6 22.66 18.21 -3.21
C ASP A 6 23.02 18.63 -4.65
N ASP A 7 23.06 17.68 -5.58
CA ASP A 7 23.33 17.91 -7.01
C ASP A 7 22.10 18.46 -7.76
N GLY A 8 20.95 18.66 -7.09
CA GLY A 8 19.72 19.16 -7.70
C GLY A 8 19.03 18.17 -8.65
N LEU A 9 19.43 16.88 -8.64
CA LEU A 9 18.86 15.82 -9.48
C LEU A 9 17.56 15.23 -8.88
N ALA A 10 17.33 15.43 -7.59
CA ALA A 10 16.10 15.05 -6.91
C ALA A 10 15.70 16.14 -5.90
N ASN A 11 14.40 16.39 -5.77
CA ASN A 11 13.90 17.34 -4.75
C ASN A 11 13.76 16.68 -3.38
N ALA A 12 13.55 15.37 -3.34
CA ALA A 12 13.39 14.58 -2.12
C ALA A 12 13.79 13.13 -2.38
N ILE A 13 14.06 12.41 -1.30
CA ILE A 13 14.37 10.97 -1.32
C ILE A 13 13.41 10.21 -0.41
N GLY A 14 13.24 8.93 -0.65
CA GLY A 14 12.31 8.10 0.09
C GLY A 14 12.79 6.66 0.25
N LEU A 15 11.99 5.88 0.94
CA LEU A 15 12.23 4.47 1.24
C LEU A 15 11.13 3.60 0.63
N SER A 16 11.40 2.31 0.47
CA SER A 16 10.39 1.33 0.07
C SER A 16 10.51 0.05 0.89
N SER A 17 9.40 -0.41 1.45
CA SER A 17 9.29 -1.67 2.19
C SER A 17 10.22 -1.79 3.41
N PHE A 18 10.54 -0.68 4.07
CA PHE A 18 11.28 -0.64 5.34
C PHE A 18 10.33 -0.80 6.52
N ASN A 19 10.78 -1.51 7.56
CA ASN A 19 10.07 -1.59 8.83
C ASN A 19 10.45 -0.41 9.77
N ILE A 20 9.74 -0.30 10.91
CA ILE A 20 9.93 0.81 11.86
C ILE A 20 11.37 0.89 12.35
N THR A 21 11.98 -0.25 12.71
CA THR A 21 13.36 -0.29 13.22
C THR A 21 14.37 0.21 12.20
N GLN A 22 14.21 -0.20 10.95
CA GLN A 22 15.06 0.25 9.85
C GLN A 22 14.89 1.75 9.58
N ILE A 23 13.64 2.26 9.62
CA ILE A 23 13.38 3.69 9.44
C ILE A 23 13.98 4.50 10.58
N GLN A 24 13.86 4.03 11.83
CA GLN A 24 14.47 4.70 12.99
C GLN A 24 15.98 4.84 12.83
N ARG A 25 16.66 3.76 12.39
CA ARG A 25 18.10 3.79 12.12
C ARG A 25 18.46 4.79 11.00
N ILE A 26 17.68 4.83 9.93
CA ILE A 26 17.88 5.84 8.88
C ILE A 26 17.71 7.26 9.43
N LEU A 27 16.65 7.52 10.20
CA LEU A 27 16.38 8.84 10.77
C LEU A 27 17.46 9.30 11.75
N SER A 28 18.14 8.39 12.44
CA SER A 28 19.23 8.74 13.37
C SER A 28 20.53 9.16 12.68
N GLU A 29 20.73 8.76 11.42
CA GLU A 29 21.98 8.98 10.71
C GLU A 29 21.85 9.88 9.49
N ALA A 30 20.65 9.95 8.90
CA ALA A 30 20.43 10.72 7.67
C ALA A 30 20.44 12.22 7.94
N ARG A 31 21.23 12.95 7.16
CA ARG A 31 21.23 14.43 7.11
C ARG A 31 19.95 14.95 6.43
N ILE A 32 19.48 14.23 5.39
CA ILE A 32 18.24 14.53 4.67
C ILE A 32 17.26 13.40 4.97
N PRO A 33 16.24 13.63 5.81
CA PRO A 33 15.29 12.58 6.16
C PRO A 33 14.46 12.13 4.94
N PRO A 34 14.02 10.86 4.90
CA PRO A 34 13.14 10.39 3.85
C PRO A 34 11.79 11.10 3.90
N ALA A 35 11.34 11.62 2.76
CA ALA A 35 10.06 12.33 2.63
C ALA A 35 8.88 11.37 2.40
N ASN A 36 9.15 10.17 1.91
CA ASN A 36 8.12 9.19 1.58
C ASN A 36 8.55 7.77 1.92
N LEU A 37 7.58 6.95 2.31
CA LEU A 37 7.72 5.50 2.41
C LEU A 37 6.70 4.83 1.48
N GLN A 38 7.18 4.08 0.49
CA GLN A 38 6.31 3.29 -0.37
C GLN A 38 6.21 1.86 0.17
N ILE A 39 4.98 1.40 0.45
CA ILE A 39 4.70 0.09 1.04
C ILE A 39 3.51 -0.61 0.40
N GLU A 40 3.46 -1.95 0.53
CA GLU A 40 2.23 -2.70 0.32
C GLU A 40 1.19 -2.27 1.34
N LEU A 41 0.04 -1.78 0.87
CA LEU A 41 -1.07 -1.43 1.76
C LEU A 41 -2.41 -1.56 1.02
N HIS A 42 -3.34 -2.29 1.63
CA HIS A 42 -4.70 -2.48 1.14
C HIS A 42 -5.61 -2.89 2.32
N ALA A 43 -6.93 -3.00 2.11
CA ALA A 43 -7.89 -3.24 3.21
C ALA A 43 -7.61 -4.52 4.02
N TYR A 44 -6.95 -5.55 3.46
CA TYR A 44 -6.55 -6.76 4.21
C TYR A 44 -5.16 -6.66 4.84
N PHE A 45 -4.39 -5.61 4.55
CA PHE A 45 -3.07 -5.39 5.11
C PHE A 45 -2.84 -3.89 5.34
N GLN A 46 -3.29 -3.39 6.49
CA GLN A 46 -3.43 -1.95 6.73
C GLN A 46 -2.25 -1.29 7.42
N GLN A 47 -1.36 -2.04 8.06
CA GLN A 47 -0.11 -1.56 8.65
C GLN A 47 -0.25 -0.30 9.54
N GLN A 48 -1.30 -0.24 10.37
CA GLN A 48 -1.65 0.97 11.13
C GLN A 48 -0.52 1.49 12.03
N GLN A 49 0.28 0.60 12.62
CA GLN A 49 1.42 1.00 13.46
C GLN A 49 2.47 1.75 12.65
N LEU A 50 2.78 1.26 11.44
CA LEU A 50 3.74 1.88 10.53
C LEU A 50 3.22 3.23 10.01
N ILE A 51 1.93 3.34 9.70
CA ILE A 51 1.28 4.61 9.32
C ILE A 51 1.45 5.63 10.45
N ASN A 52 1.10 5.26 11.68
CA ASN A 52 1.19 6.15 12.84
C ASN A 52 2.64 6.61 13.08
N PHE A 53 3.60 5.69 12.92
CA PHE A 53 5.02 6.01 13.03
C PHE A 53 5.45 7.01 11.94
N CYS A 54 5.13 6.79 10.69
CA CYS A 54 5.46 7.67 9.59
C CYS A 54 4.85 9.07 9.76
N ASN A 55 3.57 9.15 10.14
CA ASN A 55 2.89 10.41 10.41
C ASN A 55 3.58 11.22 11.52
N LYS A 56 4.02 10.55 12.60
CA LYS A 56 4.78 11.20 13.69
C LYS A 56 6.10 11.81 13.21
N HIS A 57 6.69 11.24 12.17
CA HIS A 57 7.98 11.70 11.61
C HIS A 57 7.84 12.50 10.31
N ASN A 58 6.62 12.95 9.95
CA ASN A 58 6.33 13.69 8.72
C ASN A 58 6.77 12.94 7.44
N ILE A 59 6.70 11.62 7.45
CA ILE A 59 6.97 10.76 6.29
C ILE A 59 5.63 10.45 5.63
N SER A 60 5.42 10.91 4.41
CA SER A 60 4.24 10.54 3.61
C SER A 60 4.27 9.07 3.22
N ILE A 61 3.10 8.48 2.98
CA ILE A 61 3.01 7.05 2.58
C ILE A 61 2.39 6.93 1.21
N THR A 62 3.03 6.11 0.37
CA THR A 62 2.49 5.67 -0.92
C THR A 62 2.16 4.19 -0.86
N CYS A 63 0.91 3.85 -1.13
CA CYS A 63 0.42 2.48 -1.11
C CYS A 63 0.57 1.84 -2.48
N PHE A 64 1.43 0.84 -2.62
CA PHE A 64 1.39 -0.03 -3.78
C PHE A 64 0.43 -1.20 -3.53
N SER A 65 -0.07 -1.82 -4.60
CA SER A 65 -1.09 -2.87 -4.57
C SER A 65 -2.37 -2.51 -3.79
N PRO A 66 -2.91 -1.29 -3.88
CA PRO A 66 -4.05 -0.85 -3.07
C PRO A 66 -5.33 -1.67 -3.30
N LEU A 67 -5.40 -2.41 -4.42
CA LEU A 67 -6.51 -3.29 -4.81
C LEU A 67 -6.22 -4.78 -4.55
N GLY A 68 -5.15 -5.12 -3.79
CA GLY A 68 -4.78 -6.49 -3.46
C GLY A 68 -4.21 -7.30 -4.63
N SER A 69 -3.71 -6.63 -5.68
CA SER A 69 -3.04 -7.26 -6.83
C SER A 69 -3.76 -8.51 -7.38
N PRO A 70 -4.97 -8.39 -7.94
CA PRO A 70 -5.78 -9.53 -8.36
C PRO A 70 -5.10 -10.46 -9.38
N ASP A 71 -4.16 -9.92 -10.17
CA ASP A 71 -3.43 -10.68 -11.20
C ASP A 71 -2.09 -11.26 -10.70
N ILE A 72 -1.77 -11.13 -9.41
CA ILE A 72 -0.46 -11.51 -8.84
C ILE A 72 -0.17 -13.00 -8.98
N GLY A 73 -1.19 -13.85 -9.02
CA GLY A 73 -1.04 -15.29 -9.20
C GLY A 73 -0.30 -15.67 -10.50
N GLN A 74 -0.52 -14.92 -11.59
CA GLN A 74 0.19 -15.12 -12.85
C GLN A 74 1.69 -14.77 -12.70
N PHE A 75 2.00 -13.69 -11.98
CA PHE A 75 3.38 -13.30 -11.70
C PHE A 75 4.10 -14.37 -10.88
N PHE A 76 3.48 -14.88 -9.81
CA PHE A 76 4.09 -15.92 -8.98
C PHE A 76 4.31 -17.24 -9.73
N SER A 77 3.38 -17.63 -10.60
CA SER A 77 3.53 -18.86 -11.40
C SER A 77 4.74 -18.82 -12.35
N MET A 78 5.19 -17.65 -12.79
CA MET A 78 6.41 -17.50 -13.60
C MET A 78 7.69 -17.91 -12.84
N PHE A 79 7.64 -17.90 -11.51
CA PHE A 79 8.74 -18.32 -10.63
C PHE A 79 8.52 -19.72 -10.03
N GLY A 80 7.50 -20.45 -10.50
CA GLY A 80 7.15 -21.76 -9.98
C GLY A 80 6.48 -21.73 -8.60
N GLU A 81 6.00 -20.56 -8.17
CA GLU A 81 5.36 -20.37 -6.89
C GLU A 81 3.84 -20.24 -7.05
N SER A 82 3.10 -20.62 -6.02
CA SER A 82 1.66 -20.44 -5.95
C SER A 82 1.31 -19.51 -4.78
N VAL A 83 0.40 -18.57 -5.00
CA VAL A 83 -0.09 -17.67 -3.96
C VAL A 83 -1.61 -17.66 -3.95
N VAL A 84 -2.18 -17.62 -2.77
CA VAL A 84 -3.62 -17.40 -2.61
C VAL A 84 -3.90 -15.93 -2.81
N VAL A 85 -4.45 -15.57 -3.98
CA VAL A 85 -4.80 -14.18 -4.30
C VAL A 85 -6.02 -13.76 -3.48
N PRO A 86 -5.93 -12.72 -2.65
CA PRO A 86 -7.06 -12.24 -1.87
C PRO A 86 -8.11 -11.62 -2.78
N LYS A 87 -9.35 -12.11 -2.67
CA LYS A 87 -10.49 -11.59 -3.44
C LYS A 87 -11.10 -10.34 -2.79
N ILE A 88 -10.26 -9.33 -2.56
CA ILE A 88 -10.66 -8.12 -1.83
C ILE A 88 -11.74 -7.31 -2.58
N LEU A 89 -11.68 -7.27 -3.92
CA LEU A 89 -12.69 -6.62 -4.77
C LEU A 89 -14.06 -7.32 -4.73
N GLU A 90 -14.08 -8.61 -4.34
CA GLU A 90 -15.27 -9.43 -4.23
C GLU A 90 -15.80 -9.50 -2.80
N ASN A 91 -15.12 -8.87 -1.83
CA ASN A 91 -15.54 -8.90 -0.43
C ASN A 91 -16.94 -8.30 -0.28
N PRO A 92 -17.89 -8.97 0.41
CA PRO A 92 -19.27 -8.49 0.56
C PRO A 92 -19.34 -7.07 1.15
N VAL A 93 -18.56 -6.77 2.19
CA VAL A 93 -18.52 -5.43 2.81
C VAL A 93 -18.13 -4.36 1.79
N VAL A 94 -17.11 -4.64 0.94
CA VAL A 94 -16.67 -3.70 -0.08
C VAL A 94 -17.74 -3.51 -1.16
N ARG A 95 -18.42 -4.59 -1.59
CA ARG A 95 -19.52 -4.54 -2.57
C ARG A 95 -20.73 -3.77 -2.06
N ASP A 96 -21.11 -3.99 -0.81
CA ASP A 96 -22.26 -3.29 -0.19
C ASP A 96 -22.00 -1.78 -0.13
N ILE A 97 -20.81 -1.38 0.29
CA ILE A 97 -20.38 0.03 0.30
C ILE A 97 -20.32 0.58 -1.14
N ALA A 98 -19.82 -0.18 -2.09
CA ALA A 98 -19.79 0.21 -3.51
C ALA A 98 -21.21 0.47 -4.06
N THR A 99 -22.14 -0.42 -3.76
CA THR A 99 -23.56 -0.26 -4.13
C THR A 99 -24.17 0.99 -3.49
N LYS A 100 -23.93 1.21 -2.18
CA LYS A 100 -24.42 2.38 -1.44
C LYS A 100 -24.01 3.70 -2.08
N HIS A 101 -22.76 3.79 -2.56
CA HIS A 101 -22.20 5.00 -3.16
C HIS A 101 -22.34 5.05 -4.69
N ASN A 102 -22.95 4.05 -5.33
CA ASN A 102 -22.98 3.91 -6.78
C ASN A 102 -21.58 4.00 -7.41
N LYS A 103 -20.63 3.27 -6.82
CA LYS A 103 -19.20 3.19 -7.21
C LYS A 103 -18.78 1.75 -7.41
N THR A 104 -17.61 1.54 -8.01
CA THR A 104 -17.00 0.21 -8.09
C THR A 104 -16.27 -0.14 -6.78
N SER A 105 -16.10 -1.45 -6.50
CA SER A 105 -15.27 -1.91 -5.37
C SER A 105 -13.86 -1.32 -5.39
N ALA A 106 -13.27 -1.14 -6.59
CA ALA A 106 -11.97 -0.52 -6.75
C ALA A 106 -11.97 0.94 -6.28
N GLN A 107 -12.97 1.72 -6.67
CA GLN A 107 -13.11 3.12 -6.25
C GLN A 107 -13.28 3.23 -4.72
N VAL A 108 -14.06 2.36 -4.10
CA VAL A 108 -14.22 2.32 -2.63
C VAL A 108 -12.89 2.06 -1.94
N LEU A 109 -12.12 1.06 -2.37
CA LEU A 109 -10.83 0.72 -1.78
C LEU A 109 -9.78 1.83 -1.94
N LEU A 110 -9.76 2.49 -3.10
CA LEU A 110 -8.88 3.63 -3.34
C LEU A 110 -9.29 4.83 -2.47
N ARG A 111 -10.59 5.12 -2.40
CA ARG A 111 -11.12 6.21 -1.56
C ARG A 111 -10.84 5.96 -0.07
N PHE A 112 -10.96 4.73 0.39
CA PHE A 112 -10.60 4.34 1.76
C PHE A 112 -9.16 4.73 2.12
N SER A 113 -8.20 4.39 1.26
CA SER A 113 -6.80 4.76 1.49
C SER A 113 -6.57 6.27 1.43
N LEU A 114 -7.18 6.96 0.46
CA LEU A 114 -7.09 8.43 0.32
C LEU A 114 -7.67 9.15 1.55
N GLN A 115 -8.79 8.68 2.11
CA GLN A 115 -9.37 9.28 3.31
C GLN A 115 -8.54 9.06 4.58
N LYS A 116 -7.63 8.08 4.58
CA LYS A 116 -6.61 7.90 5.62
C LYS A 116 -5.38 8.81 5.41
N GLY A 117 -5.38 9.69 4.41
CA GLY A 117 -4.27 10.58 4.09
C GLY A 117 -3.12 9.89 3.33
N LEU A 118 -3.38 8.75 2.70
CA LEU A 118 -2.38 7.96 1.98
C LEU A 118 -2.45 8.21 0.48
N ALA A 119 -1.31 8.23 -0.21
CA ALA A 119 -1.26 8.20 -1.67
C ALA A 119 -1.43 6.77 -2.19
N VAL A 120 -2.06 6.59 -3.35
CA VAL A 120 -2.29 5.27 -3.96
C VAL A 120 -1.77 5.22 -5.39
N ILE A 121 -1.19 4.09 -5.79
CA ILE A 121 -0.66 3.84 -7.13
C ILE A 121 -1.26 2.57 -7.74
N PRO A 122 -2.57 2.58 -8.06
CA PRO A 122 -3.22 1.43 -8.66
C PRO A 122 -2.74 1.21 -10.10
N LYS A 123 -2.35 -0.02 -10.43
CA LYS A 123 -1.96 -0.42 -11.79
C LYS A 123 -3.17 -0.97 -12.54
N SER A 124 -3.38 -0.53 -13.77
CA SER A 124 -4.32 -1.16 -14.72
C SER A 124 -3.79 -1.05 -16.15
N LEU A 125 -4.15 -2.01 -17.00
CA LEU A 125 -3.93 -1.98 -18.46
C LEU A 125 -5.23 -1.68 -19.22
N THR A 126 -6.37 -1.65 -18.52
CA THR A 126 -7.69 -1.43 -19.10
C THR A 126 -8.02 0.07 -19.05
N PRO A 127 -8.19 0.76 -20.19
CA PRO A 127 -8.40 2.21 -20.23
C PRO A 127 -9.60 2.69 -19.37
N THR A 128 -10.69 1.94 -19.35
CA THR A 128 -11.86 2.26 -18.52
C THR A 128 -11.54 2.21 -17.04
N ARG A 129 -10.85 1.16 -16.56
CA ARG A 129 -10.42 1.03 -15.16
C ARG A 129 -9.41 2.12 -14.75
N ILE A 130 -8.55 2.57 -15.67
CA ILE A 130 -7.62 3.69 -15.39
C ILE A 130 -8.42 4.96 -15.11
N ARG A 131 -9.47 5.26 -15.91
CA ARG A 131 -10.36 6.41 -15.68
C ARG A 131 -11.16 6.25 -14.37
N GLU A 132 -11.68 5.06 -14.09
CA GLU A 132 -12.39 4.79 -12.83
C GLU A 132 -11.48 4.99 -11.62
N ASN A 133 -10.24 4.55 -11.67
CA ASN A 133 -9.28 4.66 -10.57
C ASN A 133 -8.95 6.12 -10.21
N ILE A 134 -9.01 7.07 -11.13
CA ILE A 134 -8.82 8.50 -10.83
C ILE A 134 -10.13 9.19 -10.40
N ASN A 135 -11.29 8.63 -10.75
CA ASN A 135 -12.60 9.20 -10.42
C ASN A 135 -13.08 8.77 -9.02
N VAL A 136 -12.32 9.19 -8.00
CA VAL A 136 -12.52 8.81 -6.59
C VAL A 136 -12.64 10.01 -5.65
N PHE A 137 -12.74 11.23 -6.21
CA PHE A 137 -12.81 12.47 -5.44
C PHE A 137 -14.21 13.06 -5.34
N ASP A 138 -15.18 12.49 -6.04
CA ASP A 138 -16.57 12.95 -6.14
C ASP A 138 -17.51 12.31 -5.12
N PHE A 139 -17.00 11.50 -4.19
CA PHE A 139 -17.75 10.90 -3.09
C PHE A 139 -16.89 10.78 -1.82
N THR A 140 -17.54 10.54 -0.69
CA THR A 140 -16.88 10.37 0.61
C THR A 140 -17.46 9.16 1.32
N LEU A 141 -16.62 8.30 1.86
CA LEU A 141 -17.01 7.20 2.75
C LEU A 141 -17.34 7.78 4.12
N ASP A 142 -18.47 7.41 4.70
CA ASP A 142 -18.84 7.83 6.04
C ASP A 142 -18.10 7.03 7.14
N GLU A 143 -18.32 7.39 8.41
CA GLU A 143 -17.64 6.75 9.54
C GLU A 143 -17.95 5.25 9.64
N CYS A 144 -19.18 4.84 9.30
CA CYS A 144 -19.60 3.44 9.31
C CYS A 144 -18.85 2.66 8.20
N ASP A 145 -18.77 3.21 6.99
CA ASP A 145 -18.02 2.63 5.88
C ASP A 145 -16.53 2.47 6.25
N MET A 146 -15.93 3.53 6.79
CA MET A 146 -14.52 3.52 7.22
C MET A 146 -14.27 2.49 8.33
N LYS A 147 -15.18 2.37 9.30
CA LYS A 147 -15.10 1.38 10.38
C LYS A 147 -15.18 -0.05 9.82
N ASN A 148 -16.12 -0.31 8.92
CA ASN A 148 -16.30 -1.62 8.31
C ASN A 148 -15.08 -2.02 7.46
N LEU A 149 -14.52 -1.09 6.69
CA LEU A 149 -13.30 -1.33 5.91
C LEU A 149 -12.06 -1.52 6.80
N ASN A 150 -11.95 -0.76 7.89
CA ASN A 150 -10.88 -0.97 8.89
C ASN A 150 -10.97 -2.37 9.52
N GLY A 151 -12.18 -2.89 9.74
CA GLY A 151 -12.41 -4.24 10.27
C GLY A 151 -11.98 -5.38 9.34
N LEU A 152 -11.62 -5.10 8.09
CA LEU A 152 -11.13 -6.11 7.14
C LEU A 152 -9.64 -6.45 7.30
N ASP A 153 -8.91 -5.75 8.15
CA ASP A 153 -7.48 -5.98 8.36
C ASP A 153 -7.19 -7.43 8.78
N LYS A 154 -6.20 -8.02 8.14
CA LYS A 154 -5.70 -9.39 8.41
C LYS A 154 -4.21 -9.39 8.74
N SER A 155 -3.65 -8.22 9.09
CA SER A 155 -2.21 -8.10 9.39
C SER A 155 -1.78 -9.09 10.48
N PRO A 156 -0.60 -9.77 10.34
CA PRO A 156 0.33 -9.71 9.20
C PRO A 156 -0.03 -10.66 8.03
N ALA A 157 -1.02 -11.54 8.20
CA ALA A 157 -1.38 -12.58 7.22
C ALA A 157 -1.91 -12.04 5.88
N GLY A 158 -2.26 -10.77 5.82
CA GLY A 158 -2.72 -10.09 4.60
C GLY A 158 -1.60 -9.71 3.63
N ARG A 159 -0.32 -9.82 4.02
CA ARG A 159 0.83 -9.49 3.17
C ARG A 159 0.92 -10.41 1.95
N LEU A 160 1.16 -9.84 0.77
CA LEU A 160 1.39 -10.57 -0.48
C LEU A 160 2.86 -10.53 -0.91
N PHE A 161 3.55 -9.43 -0.64
CA PHE A 161 4.92 -9.21 -1.09
C PHE A 161 5.89 -9.34 0.09
N ASP A 162 6.47 -10.52 0.25
CA ASP A 162 7.40 -10.87 1.32
C ASP A 162 8.82 -11.20 0.82
N LEU A 163 9.18 -10.71 -0.38
CA LEU A 163 10.48 -10.98 -1.02
C LEU A 163 10.71 -12.47 -1.33
N PHE A 164 9.66 -13.27 -1.43
CA PHE A 164 9.74 -14.72 -1.66
C PHE A 164 10.55 -15.11 -2.91
N VAL A 165 10.51 -14.27 -3.97
CA VAL A 165 11.28 -14.48 -5.22
C VAL A 165 12.79 -14.39 -5.01
N SER A 166 13.24 -13.79 -3.92
CA SER A 166 14.66 -13.68 -3.57
C SER A 166 15.04 -14.82 -2.65
N LYS A 167 15.61 -15.90 -3.23
CA LYS A 167 16.04 -17.07 -2.46
C LYS A 167 16.95 -16.66 -1.29
N GLY A 168 16.58 -17.03 -0.08
CA GLY A 168 17.32 -16.69 1.14
C GLY A 168 17.02 -15.32 1.75
N ALA A 169 16.19 -14.49 1.15
CA ALA A 169 15.83 -13.16 1.69
C ALA A 169 15.34 -13.25 3.14
N LYS A 170 14.48 -14.22 3.46
CA LYS A 170 13.96 -14.43 4.82
C LYS A 170 15.02 -14.77 5.87
N LYS A 171 16.22 -15.20 5.45
CA LYS A 171 17.37 -15.49 6.34
C LYS A 171 18.31 -14.29 6.50
N HIS A 172 18.09 -13.21 5.76
CA HIS A 172 18.92 -12.03 5.84
C HIS A 172 18.67 -11.29 7.16
N PRO A 173 19.70 -10.82 7.89
CA PRO A 173 19.54 -10.10 9.16
C PRO A 173 18.66 -8.85 9.05
N GLU A 174 18.69 -8.21 7.89
CA GLU A 174 17.89 -7.01 7.58
C GLU A 174 16.57 -7.33 6.86
N TYR A 175 16.06 -8.56 6.99
CA TYR A 175 14.73 -8.89 6.42
C TYR A 175 13.65 -8.06 7.12
N PRO A 176 12.85 -7.27 6.37
CA PRO A 176 12.01 -6.23 6.98
C PRO A 176 10.66 -6.73 7.52
N PHE A 177 10.32 -8.04 7.32
CA PHE A 177 8.98 -8.56 7.60
C PHE A 177 8.95 -9.68 8.62
#